data_b10b0a9086065612ae824c1ebf9ea830
#
_entry.id   b10b0a9086065612ae824c1ebf9ea830
#
_cell.length_a   1.000
_cell.length_b   1.000
_cell.length_c   1.000
_cell.angle_alpha   90.00
_cell.angle_beta   90.00
_cell.angle_gamma   90.00
#
_symmetry.space_group_name_H-M   'P 1'
#
loop_
_entity.id
_entity.type
_entity.pdbx_description
1 polymer ?
#
loop_
_entity_poly.entity_id
_entity_poly.type
_entity_poly.pdbx_seq_one_letter_code
_entity_poly.pdbx_strand_id
1 'polypeptide(L)'
;MAGGNSFLARTGRAFKDFFSPIDLTKGTVWKVILKFTVPIIVSYILQQLYILSDAAICGQNLSADEVAGVNDTSPLVFIFMQFAFGCTAGFCVIMSNKIGAGDKNGMRRSFATQIVLCLAITVLLTAIAMSCISLMLAWVNVTPQNPQVYRAAYTYCFVIYAGIAAQLFFNFATSILRSIGDSFTPLLFLLISTVMNIWLDILFIKGFRWGVAGAAGATVLTQALCTVACFGYIFIKYKDLRPGKADFKIGTRDIAAHLKQGLPLGLQFSVLSIGLIVMLAETVKFDIMPGGAFVAGNPAQNGMGAANKLINFMMCPMSALGTAIVSYNAQNLGAGDTERVKRGTNQSLVIMLFLYVLFAGFGLLLTIGGAYQRIFLSADKISSESLRYGNAFLYVDLPLFIILGTLFVLRNGVQGIGKSIWTLAAGGGELIARVVICAFLPSLINGGAVNATASHAAFVALCFGDPGAWLFAVLILLYPYRKHILKKDYSYLFKK
;
A
#
# COMPACT_ATOMS: atom_id res chain seq x y z
N MET A 1 0.50 29.11 42.92
CA MET A 1 0.75 29.10 41.47
C MET A 1 1.80 28.05 40.99
N ALA A 2 2.06 26.99 41.77
CA ALA A 2 3.10 25.98 41.42
C ALA A 2 2.57 24.75 40.72
N GLY A 3 1.25 24.58 40.59
CA GLY A 3 0.64 23.37 39.98
C GLY A 3 0.54 23.40 38.46
N GLY A 4 0.43 24.58 37.82
CA GLY A 4 0.24 24.72 36.37
C GLY A 4 1.48 24.38 35.55
N ASN A 5 2.67 24.70 36.06
CA ASN A 5 3.93 24.42 35.38
C ASN A 5 4.28 22.90 35.34
N SER A 6 3.81 22.13 36.31
CA SER A 6 4.05 20.68 36.35
C SER A 6 3.16 19.92 35.36
N PHE A 7 1.94 20.38 35.13
CA PHE A 7 1.00 19.75 34.16
C PHE A 7 1.44 20.00 32.72
N LEU A 8 1.76 21.27 32.38
CA LEU A 8 2.27 21.61 31.04
C LEU A 8 3.62 20.95 30.74
N ALA A 9 4.50 20.84 31.74
CA ALA A 9 5.77 20.14 31.60
C ALA A 9 5.59 18.60 31.48
N ARG A 10 4.58 18.04 32.13
CA ARG A 10 4.24 16.61 31.99
C ARG A 10 3.58 16.32 30.64
N THR A 11 2.63 17.15 30.19
CA THR A 11 2.00 17.02 28.87
C THR A 11 3.03 17.24 27.75
N GLY A 12 3.91 18.23 27.86
CA GLY A 12 4.99 18.47 26.90
C GLY A 12 6.00 17.31 26.83
N ARG A 13 6.37 16.71 27.97
CA ARG A 13 7.21 15.50 28.01
C ARG A 13 6.49 14.29 27.43
N ALA A 14 5.26 14.02 27.82
CA ALA A 14 4.45 12.92 27.28
C ALA A 14 4.25 13.05 25.76
N PHE A 15 4.06 14.30 25.28
CA PHE A 15 3.97 14.59 23.84
C PHE A 15 5.33 14.32 23.14
N LYS A 16 6.44 14.82 23.67
CA LYS A 16 7.78 14.57 23.14
C LYS A 16 8.15 13.08 23.15
N ASP A 17 7.79 12.35 24.20
CA ASP A 17 8.03 10.91 24.34
C ASP A 17 7.17 10.10 23.38
N PHE A 18 5.96 10.58 23.04
CA PHE A 18 5.09 9.92 22.06
C PHE A 18 5.66 10.02 20.65
N PHE A 19 6.33 11.11 20.31
CA PHE A 19 6.91 11.39 19.00
C PHE A 19 8.39 11.00 18.85
N SER A 20 8.99 10.41 19.89
CA SER A 20 10.38 9.92 19.84
C SER A 20 10.46 8.53 19.21
N PRO A 21 11.59 8.18 18.57
CA PRO A 21 11.85 6.81 18.13
C PRO A 21 11.70 5.82 19.28
N ILE A 22 11.09 4.67 18.98
CA ILE A 22 10.76 3.65 19.96
C ILE A 22 11.71 2.48 19.79
N ASP A 23 12.35 2.05 20.88
CA ASP A 23 13.05 0.77 20.92
C ASP A 23 12.02 -0.38 20.92
N LEU A 24 11.84 -1.04 19.77
CA LEU A 24 10.85 -2.09 19.61
C LEU A 24 11.20 -3.37 20.38
N THR A 25 12.43 -3.48 20.88
CA THR A 25 12.89 -4.64 21.65
C THR A 25 12.60 -4.55 23.14
N LYS A 26 12.17 -3.38 23.65
CA LYS A 26 11.92 -3.13 25.07
C LYS A 26 10.47 -2.77 25.38
N GLY A 27 10.09 -2.87 26.64
CA GLY A 27 8.78 -2.48 27.14
C GLY A 27 7.67 -3.51 26.93
N THR A 28 6.44 -3.15 27.30
CA THR A 28 5.25 -4.01 27.19
C THR A 28 4.86 -4.16 25.72
N VAL A 29 4.78 -5.37 25.23
CA VAL A 29 4.64 -5.72 23.80
C VAL A 29 3.51 -4.95 23.11
N TRP A 30 2.26 -5.08 23.56
CA TRP A 30 1.11 -4.45 22.92
C TRP A 30 1.17 -2.90 22.95
N LYS A 31 1.72 -2.32 24.03
CA LYS A 31 1.88 -0.86 24.13
C LYS A 31 2.89 -0.33 23.12
N VAL A 32 4.01 -1.03 22.95
CA VAL A 32 5.05 -0.70 21.97
C VAL A 32 4.50 -0.78 20.56
N ILE A 33 3.78 -1.87 20.24
CA ILE A 33 3.16 -2.07 18.92
C ILE A 33 2.14 -0.97 18.65
N LEU A 34 1.22 -0.68 19.56
CA LEU A 34 0.22 0.38 19.37
C LEU A 34 0.84 1.76 19.22
N LYS A 35 1.79 2.12 20.09
CA LYS A 35 2.47 3.42 20.03
C LYS A 35 3.20 3.60 18.68
N PHE A 36 3.79 2.53 18.15
CA PHE A 36 4.46 2.54 16.85
C PHE A 36 3.47 2.57 15.68
N THR A 37 2.31 1.90 15.82
CA THR A 37 1.29 1.78 14.77
C THR A 37 0.50 3.06 14.55
N VAL A 38 0.17 3.82 15.61
CA VAL A 38 -0.70 5.00 15.50
C VAL A 38 -0.21 6.04 14.49
N PRO A 39 1.07 6.47 14.49
CA PRO A 39 1.56 7.39 13.45
C PRO A 39 1.48 6.80 12.03
N ILE A 40 1.63 5.48 11.89
CA ILE A 40 1.53 4.80 10.59
C ILE A 40 0.06 4.79 10.10
N ILE A 41 -0.93 4.61 11.00
CA ILE A 41 -2.36 4.73 10.67
C ILE A 41 -2.63 6.11 10.09
N VAL A 42 -2.20 7.16 10.81
CA VAL A 42 -2.39 8.54 10.34
C VAL A 42 -1.70 8.78 9.00
N SER A 43 -0.50 8.22 8.80
CA SER A 43 0.21 8.29 7.51
C SER A 43 -0.61 7.67 6.38
N TYR A 44 -1.19 6.49 6.58
CA TYR A 44 -1.98 5.83 5.53
C TYR A 44 -3.29 6.56 5.24
N ILE A 45 -3.96 7.10 6.25
CA ILE A 45 -5.13 7.97 6.06
C ILE A 45 -4.76 9.22 5.27
N LEU A 46 -3.66 9.90 5.63
CA LEU A 46 -3.17 11.07 4.89
C LEU A 46 -2.82 10.72 3.44
N GLN A 47 -2.28 9.53 3.18
CA GLN A 47 -1.99 9.05 1.83
C GLN A 47 -3.27 8.87 1.00
N GLN A 48 -4.37 8.38 1.60
CA GLN A 48 -5.66 8.32 0.93
C GLN A 48 -6.22 9.72 0.64
N LEU A 49 -6.09 10.65 1.58
CA LEU A 49 -6.50 12.05 1.38
C LEU A 49 -5.67 12.74 0.28
N TYR A 50 -4.36 12.46 0.23
CA TYR A 50 -3.48 12.91 -0.85
C TYR A 50 -4.01 12.47 -2.23
N ILE A 51 -4.27 11.17 -2.40
CA ILE A 51 -4.78 10.61 -3.66
C ILE A 51 -6.12 11.24 -4.07
N LEU A 52 -7.03 11.43 -3.09
CA LEU A 52 -8.33 12.07 -3.36
C LEU A 52 -8.19 13.55 -3.74
N SER A 53 -7.29 14.27 -3.08
CA SER A 53 -7.05 15.70 -3.35
C SER A 53 -6.46 15.89 -4.74
N ASP A 54 -5.46 15.09 -5.10
CA ASP A 54 -4.84 15.10 -6.44
C ASP A 54 -5.88 14.82 -7.53
N ALA A 55 -6.67 13.74 -7.36
CA ALA A 55 -7.75 13.40 -8.30
C ALA A 55 -8.82 14.51 -8.41
N ALA A 56 -9.16 15.18 -7.30
CA ALA A 56 -10.12 16.28 -7.29
C ALA A 56 -9.58 17.53 -8.01
N ILE A 57 -8.30 17.87 -7.80
CA ILE A 57 -7.66 19.02 -8.47
C ILE A 57 -7.55 18.74 -9.97
N CYS A 58 -7.13 17.55 -10.38
CA CYS A 58 -7.10 17.14 -11.78
C CYS A 58 -8.50 17.20 -12.41
N GLY A 59 -9.51 16.62 -11.75
CA GLY A 59 -10.89 16.58 -12.26
C GLY A 59 -11.55 17.94 -12.41
N GLN A 60 -11.15 18.95 -11.62
CA GLN A 60 -11.71 20.31 -11.70
C GLN A 60 -10.98 21.22 -12.68
N ASN A 61 -9.76 20.89 -13.09
CA ASN A 61 -8.90 21.84 -13.81
C ASN A 61 -8.35 21.31 -15.14
N LEU A 62 -8.48 20.01 -15.40
CA LEU A 62 -8.12 19.38 -16.67
C LEU A 62 -9.37 19.16 -17.54
N SER A 63 -9.19 19.04 -18.84
CA SER A 63 -10.26 18.65 -19.75
C SER A 63 -10.72 17.21 -19.51
N ALA A 64 -11.92 16.85 -19.98
CA ALA A 64 -12.45 15.49 -19.82
C ALA A 64 -11.53 14.44 -20.44
N ASP A 65 -10.93 14.72 -21.60
CA ASP A 65 -10.00 13.81 -22.28
C ASP A 65 -8.69 13.65 -21.50
N GLU A 66 -8.18 14.73 -20.89
CA GLU A 66 -7.00 14.67 -20.04
C GLU A 66 -7.24 13.85 -18.78
N VAL A 67 -8.39 14.05 -18.12
CA VAL A 67 -8.80 13.29 -16.94
C VAL A 67 -8.98 11.79 -17.29
N ALA A 68 -9.58 11.49 -18.44
CA ALA A 68 -9.71 10.13 -18.93
C ALA A 68 -8.32 9.50 -19.12
N GLY A 69 -7.40 10.19 -19.80
CA GLY A 69 -6.03 9.69 -20.00
C GLY A 69 -5.29 9.41 -18.69
N VAL A 70 -5.39 10.27 -17.67
CA VAL A 70 -4.80 10.04 -16.35
C VAL A 70 -5.42 8.83 -15.66
N ASN A 71 -6.76 8.73 -15.67
CA ASN A 71 -7.46 7.63 -15.00
C ASN A 71 -7.15 6.28 -15.63
N ASP A 72 -7.13 6.19 -16.97
CA ASP A 72 -6.86 4.96 -17.71
C ASP A 72 -5.43 4.44 -17.50
N THR A 73 -4.48 5.35 -17.20
CA THR A 73 -3.09 4.96 -16.90
C THR A 73 -2.84 4.58 -15.45
N SER A 74 -3.75 4.92 -14.53
CA SER A 74 -3.56 4.68 -13.10
C SER A 74 -3.23 3.23 -12.75
N PRO A 75 -3.88 2.18 -13.31
CA PRO A 75 -3.53 0.80 -13.03
C PRO A 75 -2.10 0.43 -13.48
N LEU A 76 -1.66 0.99 -14.61
CA LEU A 76 -0.33 0.73 -15.16
C LEU A 76 0.76 1.33 -14.27
N VAL A 77 0.60 2.58 -13.88
CA VAL A 77 1.50 3.27 -12.94
C VAL A 77 1.54 2.53 -11.60
N PHE A 78 0.38 2.10 -11.11
CA PHE A 78 0.25 1.43 -9.82
C PHE A 78 1.10 0.14 -9.74
N ILE A 79 1.14 -0.69 -10.79
CA ILE A 79 1.93 -1.93 -10.82
C ILE A 79 3.42 -1.65 -10.57
N PHE A 80 4.01 -0.66 -11.26
CA PHE A 80 5.42 -0.30 -11.10
C PHE A 80 5.72 0.30 -9.73
N MET A 81 4.84 1.19 -9.25
CA MET A 81 4.99 1.83 -7.94
C MET A 81 4.87 0.83 -6.80
N GLN A 82 3.96 -0.13 -6.90
CA GLN A 82 3.78 -1.19 -5.92
C GLN A 82 4.97 -2.16 -5.90
N PHE A 83 5.55 -2.48 -7.05
CA PHE A 83 6.80 -3.24 -7.10
C PHE A 83 7.93 -2.53 -6.36
N ALA A 84 8.14 -1.25 -6.66
CA ALA A 84 9.17 -0.43 -6.01
C ALA A 84 8.96 -0.34 -4.50
N PHE A 85 7.71 -0.11 -4.05
CA PHE A 85 7.33 -0.09 -2.64
C PHE A 85 7.63 -1.44 -1.95
N GLY A 86 7.23 -2.55 -2.58
CA GLY A 86 7.48 -3.89 -2.04
C GLY A 86 8.97 -4.20 -1.91
N CYS A 87 9.78 -3.87 -2.91
CA CYS A 87 11.23 -4.07 -2.85
C CYS A 87 11.86 -3.32 -1.68
N THR A 88 11.56 -2.02 -1.51
CA THR A 88 12.12 -1.21 -0.43
C THR A 88 11.67 -1.68 0.95
N ALA A 89 10.39 -2.05 1.10
CA ALA A 89 9.87 -2.61 2.34
C ALA A 89 10.54 -3.96 2.70
N GLY A 90 10.82 -4.80 1.70
CA GLY A 90 11.52 -6.06 1.90
C GLY A 90 12.98 -5.89 2.30
N PHE A 91 13.69 -4.94 1.69
CA PHE A 91 15.08 -4.64 2.04
C PHE A 91 15.22 -4.19 3.49
N CYS A 92 14.28 -3.43 3.98
CA CYS A 92 14.27 -2.92 5.35
C CYS A 92 14.12 -3.98 6.43
N VAL A 93 13.66 -5.19 6.10
CA VAL A 93 13.67 -6.33 7.03
C VAL A 93 15.10 -6.65 7.50
N ILE A 94 16.07 -6.66 6.57
CA ILE A 94 17.49 -6.88 6.90
C ILE A 94 18.01 -5.77 7.80
N MET A 95 17.68 -4.51 7.48
CA MET A 95 18.09 -3.36 8.26
C MET A 95 17.54 -3.43 9.69
N SER A 96 16.23 -3.69 9.85
CA SER A 96 15.58 -3.83 11.15
C SER A 96 16.20 -4.94 11.99
N ASN A 97 16.57 -6.06 11.37
CA ASN A 97 17.25 -7.17 12.04
C ASN A 97 18.64 -6.76 12.56
N LYS A 98 19.43 -6.05 11.75
CA LYS A 98 20.74 -5.52 12.16
C LYS A 98 20.64 -4.50 13.30
N ILE A 99 19.60 -3.68 13.29
CA ILE A 99 19.30 -2.72 14.37
C ILE A 99 19.00 -3.48 15.66
N GLY A 100 18.12 -4.48 15.61
CA GLY A 100 17.79 -5.31 16.76
C GLY A 100 19.00 -6.06 17.35
N ALA A 101 19.91 -6.50 16.49
CA ALA A 101 21.16 -7.14 16.88
C ALA A 101 22.21 -6.16 17.46
N GLY A 102 21.99 -4.85 17.37
CA GLY A 102 23.00 -3.84 17.76
C GLY A 102 24.23 -3.80 16.84
N ASP A 103 24.15 -4.42 15.65
CA ASP A 103 25.25 -4.52 14.68
C ASP A 103 25.37 -3.23 13.86
N LYS A 104 26.09 -2.24 14.38
CA LYS A 104 26.29 -0.93 13.74
C LYS A 104 26.97 -1.02 12.37
N ASN A 105 27.92 -1.96 12.19
CA ASN A 105 28.60 -2.15 10.91
C ASN A 105 27.65 -2.78 9.90
N GLY A 106 26.91 -3.81 10.32
CA GLY A 106 25.87 -4.43 9.51
C GLY A 106 24.76 -3.45 9.09
N MET A 107 24.36 -2.51 9.98
CA MET A 107 23.40 -1.45 9.66
C MET A 107 23.90 -0.56 8.52
N ARG A 108 25.12 -0.01 8.64
CA ARG A 108 25.72 0.87 7.60
C ARG A 108 25.88 0.16 6.28
N ARG A 109 26.34 -1.10 6.34
CA ARG A 109 26.51 -1.94 5.14
C ARG A 109 25.17 -2.27 4.49
N SER A 110 24.13 -2.59 5.29
CA SER A 110 22.76 -2.78 4.79
C SER A 110 22.21 -1.51 4.15
N PHE A 111 22.46 -0.34 4.76
CA PHE A 111 22.06 0.95 4.19
C PHE A 111 22.73 1.20 2.83
N ALA A 112 24.06 1.01 2.73
CA ALA A 112 24.80 1.14 1.48
C ALA A 112 24.30 0.16 0.40
N THR A 113 24.04 -1.10 0.77
CA THR A 113 23.49 -2.12 -0.12
C THR A 113 22.13 -1.70 -0.66
N GLN A 114 21.26 -1.16 0.19
CA GLN A 114 19.93 -0.68 -0.22
C GLN A 114 20.03 0.51 -1.18
N ILE A 115 20.95 1.45 -0.98
CA ILE A 115 21.21 2.55 -1.94
C ILE A 115 21.52 1.97 -3.33
N VAL A 116 22.47 1.04 -3.42
CA VAL A 116 22.90 0.44 -4.69
C VAL A 116 21.76 -0.34 -5.34
N LEU A 117 21.02 -1.14 -4.58
CA LEU A 117 19.88 -1.90 -5.10
C LEU A 117 18.74 -0.98 -5.54
N CYS A 118 18.44 0.08 -4.79
CA CYS A 118 17.43 1.06 -5.17
C CYS A 118 17.80 1.80 -6.46
N LEU A 119 19.09 2.17 -6.64
CA LEU A 119 19.57 2.74 -7.90
C LEU A 119 19.42 1.74 -9.07
N ALA A 120 19.83 0.49 -8.87
CA ALA A 120 19.72 -0.53 -9.91
C ALA A 120 18.24 -0.79 -10.29
N ILE A 121 17.35 -0.90 -9.31
CA ILE A 121 15.89 -1.08 -9.53
C ILE A 121 15.31 0.15 -10.23
N THR A 122 15.69 1.36 -9.83
CA THR A 122 15.25 2.59 -10.48
C THR A 122 15.60 2.58 -11.97
N VAL A 123 16.87 2.32 -12.31
CA VAL A 123 17.31 2.27 -13.71
C VAL A 123 16.54 1.20 -14.49
N LEU A 124 16.41 0.00 -13.91
CA LEU A 124 15.70 -1.12 -14.55
C LEU A 124 14.21 -0.78 -14.77
N LEU A 125 13.52 -0.32 -13.74
CA LEU A 125 12.08 0.00 -13.85
C LEU A 125 11.83 1.17 -14.80
N THR A 126 12.63 2.22 -14.71
CA THR A 126 12.52 3.37 -15.63
C THR A 126 12.75 2.93 -17.08
N ALA A 127 13.78 2.14 -17.35
CA ALA A 127 14.07 1.65 -18.69
C ALA A 127 12.91 0.79 -19.23
N ILE A 128 12.41 -0.18 -18.46
CA ILE A 128 11.30 -1.04 -18.85
C ILE A 128 10.02 -0.20 -19.04
N ALA A 129 9.65 0.62 -18.06
CA ALA A 129 8.42 1.38 -18.09
C ALA A 129 8.39 2.36 -19.27
N MET A 130 9.48 3.11 -19.52
CA MET A 130 9.54 4.06 -20.62
C MET A 130 9.55 3.37 -21.99
N SER A 131 10.25 2.24 -22.14
CA SER A 131 10.28 1.49 -23.40
C SER A 131 8.94 0.86 -23.76
N CYS A 132 8.09 0.59 -22.76
CA CYS A 132 6.83 -0.14 -22.95
C CYS A 132 5.59 0.76 -22.86
N ILE A 133 5.69 2.09 -22.75
CA ILE A 133 4.53 2.99 -22.58
C ILE A 133 3.45 2.71 -23.63
N SER A 134 3.79 2.77 -24.92
CA SER A 134 2.81 2.57 -26.00
C SER A 134 2.16 1.19 -25.98
N LEU A 135 2.93 0.15 -25.65
CA LEU A 135 2.42 -1.21 -25.52
C LEU A 135 1.43 -1.31 -24.33
N MET A 136 1.78 -0.73 -23.21
CA MET A 136 0.92 -0.74 -22.01
C MET A 136 -0.35 0.07 -22.22
N LEU A 137 -0.28 1.22 -22.90
CA LEU A 137 -1.46 2.01 -23.26
C LEU A 137 -2.40 1.22 -24.17
N ALA A 138 -1.88 0.44 -25.11
CA ALA A 138 -2.69 -0.45 -25.94
C ALA A 138 -3.43 -1.53 -25.13
N TRP A 139 -2.83 -2.04 -24.03
CA TRP A 139 -3.51 -3.01 -23.14
C TRP A 139 -4.73 -2.45 -22.42
N VAL A 140 -4.76 -1.15 -22.18
CA VAL A 140 -5.89 -0.47 -21.55
C VAL A 140 -6.80 0.23 -22.58
N ASN A 141 -6.69 -0.16 -23.86
CA ASN A 141 -7.45 0.38 -24.99
C ASN A 141 -7.27 1.90 -25.25
N VAL A 142 -6.19 2.50 -24.73
CA VAL A 142 -5.81 3.86 -25.04
C VAL A 142 -4.93 3.86 -26.29
N THR A 143 -5.56 4.14 -27.43
CA THR A 143 -4.91 4.02 -28.75
C THR A 143 -4.80 5.41 -29.44
N PRO A 144 -3.92 5.56 -30.44
CA PRO A 144 -3.80 6.80 -31.22
C PRO A 144 -5.08 7.22 -31.96
N GLN A 145 -6.10 6.37 -32.02
CA GLN A 145 -7.42 6.69 -32.59
C GLN A 145 -8.14 7.81 -31.83
N ASN A 146 -7.88 7.94 -30.52
CA ASN A 146 -8.26 9.11 -29.75
C ASN A 146 -7.01 9.90 -29.35
N PRO A 147 -6.53 10.84 -30.21
CA PRO A 147 -5.23 11.49 -30.04
C PRO A 147 -5.10 12.31 -28.76
N GLN A 148 -6.20 12.90 -28.25
CA GLN A 148 -6.20 13.76 -27.07
C GLN A 148 -5.97 12.92 -25.81
N VAL A 149 -6.77 11.86 -25.63
CA VAL A 149 -6.62 10.91 -24.51
C VAL A 149 -5.26 10.20 -24.55
N TYR A 150 -4.85 9.75 -25.75
CA TYR A 150 -3.54 9.08 -25.92
C TYR A 150 -2.37 9.98 -25.54
N ARG A 151 -2.37 11.24 -26.01
CA ARG A 151 -1.33 12.22 -25.69
C ARG A 151 -1.28 12.52 -24.20
N ALA A 152 -2.43 12.71 -23.55
CA ALA A 152 -2.52 12.93 -22.12
C ALA A 152 -1.97 11.73 -21.33
N ALA A 153 -2.43 10.52 -21.65
CA ALA A 153 -1.99 9.27 -21.05
C ALA A 153 -0.49 9.04 -21.21
N TYR A 154 0.04 9.23 -22.43
CA TYR A 154 1.45 9.08 -22.69
C TYR A 154 2.31 10.07 -21.91
N THR A 155 1.90 11.34 -21.90
CA THR A 155 2.60 12.40 -21.15
C THR A 155 2.62 12.14 -19.66
N TYR A 156 1.48 11.72 -19.08
CA TYR A 156 1.39 11.36 -17.67
C TYR A 156 2.33 10.21 -17.31
N CYS A 157 2.25 9.10 -18.04
CA CYS A 157 3.13 7.94 -17.85
C CYS A 157 4.60 8.32 -17.99
N PHE A 158 4.95 9.09 -19.02
CA PHE A 158 6.33 9.50 -19.28
C PHE A 158 6.92 10.28 -18.09
N VAL A 159 6.20 11.29 -17.59
CA VAL A 159 6.67 12.11 -16.45
C VAL A 159 6.77 11.28 -15.17
N ILE A 160 5.75 10.47 -14.86
CA ILE A 160 5.76 9.62 -13.65
C ILE A 160 6.88 8.58 -13.73
N TYR A 161 7.09 7.93 -14.88
CA TYR A 161 8.14 6.91 -15.01
C TYR A 161 9.55 7.52 -15.01
N ALA A 162 9.73 8.70 -15.56
CA ALA A 162 10.98 9.46 -15.39
C ALA A 162 11.25 9.80 -13.91
N GLY A 163 10.19 9.97 -13.12
CA GLY A 163 10.22 10.26 -11.69
C GLY A 163 10.27 9.05 -10.75
N ILE A 164 10.37 7.81 -11.24
CA ILE A 164 10.41 6.59 -10.39
C ILE A 164 11.47 6.69 -9.28
N ALA A 165 12.62 7.31 -9.58
CA ALA A 165 13.67 7.54 -8.59
C ALA A 165 13.16 8.27 -7.35
N ALA A 166 12.39 9.36 -7.52
CA ALA A 166 11.90 10.16 -6.42
C ALA A 166 10.97 9.34 -5.50
N GLN A 167 10.02 8.61 -6.09
CA GLN A 167 9.09 7.75 -5.37
C GLN A 167 9.81 6.61 -4.63
N LEU A 168 10.71 5.92 -5.32
CA LEU A 168 11.41 4.76 -4.75
C LEU A 168 12.30 5.17 -3.59
N PHE A 169 13.07 6.26 -3.75
CA PHE A 169 13.94 6.75 -2.69
C PHE A 169 13.17 7.39 -1.53
N PHE A 170 12.00 7.98 -1.76
CA PHE A 170 11.11 8.41 -0.68
C PHE A 170 10.60 7.22 0.15
N ASN A 171 10.15 6.15 -0.52
CA ASN A 171 9.75 4.91 0.13
C ASN A 171 10.92 4.26 0.90
N PHE A 172 12.11 4.27 0.32
CA PHE A 172 13.33 3.79 0.98
C PHE A 172 13.64 4.59 2.26
N ALA A 173 13.67 5.92 2.19
CA ALA A 173 13.94 6.78 3.34
C ALA A 173 12.93 6.57 4.48
N THR A 174 11.63 6.53 4.16
CA THR A 174 10.58 6.29 5.16
C THR A 174 10.66 4.89 5.75
N SER A 175 11.04 3.88 4.97
CA SER A 175 11.23 2.51 5.44
C SER A 175 12.45 2.39 6.38
N ILE A 176 13.55 3.10 6.12
CA ILE A 176 14.69 3.20 7.03
C ILE A 176 14.26 3.80 8.36
N LEU A 177 13.53 4.90 8.38
CA LEU A 177 13.02 5.52 9.61
C LEU A 177 12.17 4.55 10.43
N ARG A 178 11.26 3.82 9.76
CA ARG A 178 10.48 2.77 10.44
C ARG A 178 11.36 1.64 10.97
N SER A 179 12.43 1.29 10.27
CA SER A 179 13.38 0.25 10.72
C SER A 179 14.08 0.60 12.03
N ILE A 180 14.32 1.89 12.29
CA ILE A 180 14.92 2.38 13.56
C ILE A 180 13.88 2.70 14.65
N GLY A 181 12.61 2.39 14.41
CA GLY A 181 11.53 2.67 15.35
C GLY A 181 10.97 4.10 15.30
N ASP A 182 11.33 4.88 14.28
CA ASP A 182 10.79 6.23 14.07
C ASP A 182 9.63 6.16 13.06
N SER A 183 8.40 6.07 13.56
CA SER A 183 7.18 6.09 12.74
C SER A 183 6.58 7.49 12.58
N PHE A 184 6.99 8.44 13.42
CA PHE A 184 6.44 9.80 13.41
C PHE A 184 7.10 10.68 12.34
N THR A 185 8.40 10.60 12.16
CA THR A 185 9.11 11.38 11.14
C THR A 185 8.60 11.11 9.72
N PRO A 186 8.36 9.85 9.28
CA PRO A 186 7.68 9.57 8.01
C PRO A 186 6.32 10.25 7.87
N LEU A 187 5.53 10.30 8.94
CA LEU A 187 4.24 11.00 8.96
C LEU A 187 4.40 12.49 8.68
N LEU A 188 5.38 13.14 9.32
CA LEU A 188 5.64 14.57 9.08
C LEU A 188 6.05 14.86 7.65
N PHE A 189 6.96 14.05 7.08
CA PHE A 189 7.37 14.22 5.69
C PHE A 189 6.23 13.97 4.71
N LEU A 190 5.33 13.03 5.01
CA LEU A 190 4.14 12.79 4.21
C LEU A 190 3.16 13.97 4.28
N LEU A 191 2.96 14.56 5.47
CA LEU A 191 2.12 15.74 5.63
C LEU A 191 2.68 16.93 4.84
N ILE A 192 3.97 17.19 4.94
CA ILE A 192 4.66 18.25 4.16
C ILE A 192 4.51 17.96 2.66
N SER A 193 4.72 16.70 2.24
CA SER A 193 4.54 16.27 0.86
C SER A 193 3.12 16.53 0.37
N THR A 194 2.10 16.20 1.15
CA THR A 194 0.70 16.40 0.78
C THR A 194 0.38 17.89 0.56
N VAL A 195 0.76 18.74 1.51
CA VAL A 195 0.52 20.19 1.41
C VAL A 195 1.26 20.79 0.21
N MET A 196 2.53 20.41 0.04
CA MET A 196 3.37 20.91 -1.04
C MET A 196 2.87 20.45 -2.42
N ASN A 197 2.40 19.18 -2.53
CA ASN A 197 1.84 18.69 -3.78
C ASN A 197 0.57 19.45 -4.17
N ILE A 198 -0.39 19.62 -3.25
CA ILE A 198 -1.61 20.40 -3.50
C ILE A 198 -1.27 21.82 -4.03
N TRP A 199 -0.28 22.46 -3.41
CA TRP A 199 0.15 23.78 -3.83
C TRP A 199 0.81 23.77 -5.22
N LEU A 200 1.68 22.79 -5.49
CA LEU A 200 2.34 22.64 -6.78
C LEU A 200 1.37 22.23 -7.89
N ASP A 201 0.36 21.40 -7.62
CA ASP A 201 -0.68 21.04 -8.58
C ASP A 201 -1.45 22.28 -9.03
N ILE A 202 -1.88 23.12 -8.08
CA ILE A 202 -2.56 24.38 -8.40
C ILE A 202 -1.64 25.31 -9.20
N LEU A 203 -0.39 25.42 -8.81
CA LEU A 203 0.59 26.28 -9.49
C LEU A 203 0.87 25.81 -10.92
N PHE A 204 1.11 24.50 -11.12
CA PHE A 204 1.50 23.97 -12.43
C PHE A 204 0.32 23.83 -13.37
N ILE A 205 -0.86 23.43 -12.86
CA ILE A 205 -2.05 23.25 -13.70
C ILE A 205 -2.69 24.60 -14.00
N LYS A 206 -2.97 25.45 -12.98
CA LYS A 206 -3.64 26.75 -13.16
C LYS A 206 -2.67 27.89 -13.50
N GLY A 207 -1.54 27.97 -12.77
CA GLY A 207 -0.59 29.07 -12.93
C GLY A 207 0.16 28.96 -14.25
N PHE A 208 0.84 27.83 -14.46
CA PHE A 208 1.67 27.62 -15.67
C PHE A 208 0.92 26.97 -16.83
N ARG A 209 -0.30 26.44 -16.59
CA ARG A 209 -1.13 25.77 -17.60
C ARG A 209 -0.44 24.60 -18.28
N TRP A 210 0.34 23.83 -17.50
CA TRP A 210 1.05 22.65 -18.00
C TRP A 210 0.14 21.42 -18.16
N GLY A 211 -1.16 21.52 -17.84
CA GLY A 211 -2.11 20.41 -17.98
C GLY A 211 -1.68 19.15 -17.24
N VAL A 212 -1.79 18.01 -17.89
CA VAL A 212 -1.42 16.69 -17.34
C VAL A 212 0.06 16.61 -16.94
N ALA A 213 0.96 17.23 -17.73
CA ALA A 213 2.38 17.27 -17.39
C ALA A 213 2.62 18.03 -16.07
N GLY A 214 1.79 19.03 -15.76
CA GLY A 214 1.83 19.77 -14.50
C GLY A 214 1.45 18.90 -13.31
N ALA A 215 0.38 18.14 -13.39
CA ALA A 215 -0.06 17.22 -12.34
C ALA A 215 1.03 16.14 -12.04
N ALA A 216 1.50 15.45 -13.08
CA ALA A 216 2.55 14.46 -12.92
C ALA A 216 3.86 15.08 -12.40
N GLY A 217 4.23 16.26 -12.92
CA GLY A 217 5.42 16.99 -12.50
C GLY A 217 5.38 17.46 -11.06
N ALA A 218 4.24 17.93 -10.57
CA ALA A 218 4.04 18.31 -9.17
C ALA A 218 4.24 17.12 -8.23
N THR A 219 3.67 15.96 -8.57
CA THR A 219 3.85 14.72 -7.81
C THR A 219 5.33 14.31 -7.74
N VAL A 220 6.02 14.26 -8.88
CA VAL A 220 7.44 13.87 -8.95
C VAL A 220 8.34 14.86 -8.20
N LEU A 221 8.14 16.16 -8.41
CA LEU A 221 8.94 17.20 -7.76
C LEU A 221 8.75 17.20 -6.24
N THR A 222 7.51 17.08 -5.79
CA THR A 222 7.19 16.99 -4.36
C THR A 222 7.93 15.83 -3.71
N GLN A 223 7.87 14.66 -4.32
CA GLN A 223 8.53 13.49 -3.77
C GLN A 223 10.06 13.59 -3.82
N ALA A 224 10.61 14.18 -4.87
CA ALA A 224 12.05 14.44 -4.96
C ALA A 224 12.54 15.36 -3.84
N LEU A 225 11.85 16.48 -3.61
CA LEU A 225 12.18 17.44 -2.56
C LEU A 225 12.04 16.81 -1.16
N CYS A 226 10.95 16.08 -0.92
CA CYS A 226 10.76 15.37 0.35
C CYS A 226 11.80 14.25 0.55
N THR A 227 12.23 13.58 -0.52
CA THR A 227 13.30 12.57 -0.47
C THR A 227 14.61 13.19 0.00
N VAL A 228 15.04 14.29 -0.64
CA VAL A 228 16.27 15.00 -0.27
C VAL A 228 16.20 15.47 1.18
N ALA A 229 15.09 16.08 1.59
CA ALA A 229 14.89 16.54 2.95
C ALA A 229 14.90 15.40 3.98
N CYS A 230 14.26 14.26 3.66
CA CYS A 230 14.20 13.09 4.52
C CYS A 230 15.58 12.44 4.70
N PHE A 231 16.37 12.27 3.63
CA PHE A 231 17.75 11.80 3.74
C PHE A 231 18.64 12.79 4.50
N GLY A 232 18.49 14.09 4.25
CA GLY A 232 19.16 15.13 5.03
C GLY A 232 18.90 14.98 6.52
N TYR A 233 17.64 14.82 6.91
CA TYR A 233 17.25 14.57 8.29
C TYR A 233 17.88 13.27 8.85
N ILE A 234 17.80 12.16 8.10
CA ILE A 234 18.40 10.88 8.51
C ILE A 234 19.91 11.08 8.79
N PHE A 235 20.62 11.69 7.87
CA PHE A 235 22.06 11.88 8.00
C PHE A 235 22.45 12.86 9.13
N ILE A 236 21.63 13.86 9.41
CA ILE A 236 21.90 14.81 10.50
C ILE A 236 21.63 14.16 11.85
N LYS A 237 20.47 13.52 12.01
CA LYS A 237 20.01 12.99 13.31
C LYS A 237 20.61 11.63 13.66
N TYR A 238 20.74 10.73 12.69
CA TYR A 238 21.19 9.35 12.90
C TYR A 238 22.60 9.14 12.34
N LYS A 239 23.60 9.74 12.99
CA LYS A 239 25.00 9.69 12.54
C LYS A 239 25.55 8.26 12.41
N ASP A 240 25.07 7.33 13.24
CA ASP A 240 25.44 5.92 13.22
C ASP A 240 25.01 5.18 11.93
N LEU A 241 24.06 5.73 11.20
CA LEU A 241 23.57 5.15 9.93
C LEU A 241 24.37 5.63 8.71
N ARG A 242 25.21 6.66 8.83
CA ARG A 242 25.94 7.20 7.68
C ARG A 242 26.92 6.14 7.16
N PRO A 243 26.75 5.68 5.89
CA PRO A 243 27.70 4.74 5.32
C PRO A 243 29.01 5.45 4.96
N GLY A 244 30.13 4.86 5.35
CA GLY A 244 31.46 5.27 4.89
C GLY A 244 31.85 4.56 3.59
N LYS A 245 32.97 4.97 2.99
CA LYS A 245 33.47 4.34 1.73
C LYS A 245 33.67 2.83 1.86
N ALA A 246 34.05 2.34 3.05
CA ALA A 246 34.25 0.91 3.32
C ALA A 246 32.93 0.12 3.28
N ASP A 247 31.79 0.74 3.64
CA ASP A 247 30.49 0.09 3.66
C ASP A 247 29.95 -0.21 2.25
N PHE A 248 30.44 0.50 1.24
CA PHE A 248 30.13 0.24 -0.19
C PHE A 248 30.92 -0.92 -0.81
N LYS A 249 31.85 -1.56 -0.06
CA LYS A 249 32.42 -2.85 -0.45
C LYS A 249 31.40 -3.98 -0.20
N ILE A 250 30.35 -3.97 -1.03
CA ILE A 250 29.19 -4.85 -0.89
C ILE A 250 29.53 -6.23 -1.43
N GLY A 251 29.35 -7.26 -0.59
CA GLY A 251 29.54 -8.64 -1.01
C GLY A 251 28.27 -9.23 -1.66
N THR A 252 28.47 -10.28 -2.46
CA THR A 252 27.36 -11.01 -3.11
C THR A 252 26.32 -11.54 -2.08
N ARG A 253 26.78 -11.90 -0.86
CA ARG A 253 25.91 -12.31 0.23
C ARG A 253 24.95 -11.19 0.68
N ASP A 254 25.42 -9.95 0.76
CA ASP A 254 24.59 -8.80 1.17
C ASP A 254 23.52 -8.51 0.12
N ILE A 255 23.93 -8.52 -1.16
CA ILE A 255 23.00 -8.36 -2.29
C ILE A 255 21.96 -9.46 -2.28
N ALA A 256 22.39 -10.72 -2.20
CA ALA A 256 21.48 -11.87 -2.19
C ALA A 256 20.50 -11.85 -1.01
N ALA A 257 20.96 -11.45 0.20
CA ALA A 257 20.10 -11.35 1.38
C ALA A 257 18.99 -10.31 1.18
N HIS A 258 19.31 -9.13 0.65
CA HIS A 258 18.33 -8.09 0.38
C HIS A 258 17.36 -8.48 -0.76
N LEU A 259 17.89 -8.99 -1.88
CA LEU A 259 17.05 -9.45 -3.00
C LEU A 259 16.11 -10.58 -2.61
N LYS A 260 16.56 -11.51 -1.75
CA LYS A 260 15.72 -12.59 -1.22
C LYS A 260 14.52 -12.09 -0.39
N GLN A 261 14.60 -10.89 0.18
CA GLN A 261 13.47 -10.27 0.88
C GLN A 261 12.69 -9.31 -0.02
N GLY A 262 13.38 -8.48 -0.80
CA GLY A 262 12.76 -7.43 -1.58
C GLY A 262 12.03 -7.93 -2.83
N LEU A 263 12.67 -8.78 -3.65
CA LEU A 263 12.04 -9.24 -4.89
C LEU A 263 10.74 -10.01 -4.68
N PRO A 264 10.65 -10.98 -3.76
CA PRO A 264 9.38 -11.66 -3.50
C PRO A 264 8.29 -10.69 -3.07
N LEU A 265 8.61 -9.68 -2.28
CA LEU A 265 7.64 -8.71 -1.80
C LEU A 265 7.21 -7.73 -2.91
N GLY A 266 8.15 -7.26 -3.73
CA GLY A 266 7.85 -6.45 -4.91
C GLY A 266 6.92 -7.18 -5.88
N LEU A 267 7.25 -8.43 -6.20
CA LEU A 267 6.39 -9.28 -7.04
C LEU A 267 5.02 -9.53 -6.42
N GLN A 268 4.94 -9.77 -5.10
CA GLN A 268 3.68 -9.95 -4.40
C GLN A 268 2.75 -8.75 -4.59
N PHE A 269 3.25 -7.53 -4.39
CA PHE A 269 2.44 -6.32 -4.54
C PHE A 269 1.99 -6.10 -5.99
N SER A 270 2.85 -6.39 -6.98
CA SER A 270 2.46 -6.33 -8.40
C SER A 270 1.39 -7.37 -8.75
N VAL A 271 1.53 -8.60 -8.23
CA VAL A 271 0.56 -9.69 -8.42
C VAL A 271 -0.81 -9.33 -7.83
N LEU A 272 -0.85 -8.72 -6.65
CA LEU A 272 -2.09 -8.25 -6.04
C LEU A 272 -2.78 -7.18 -6.88
N SER A 273 -2.00 -6.28 -7.49
CA SER A 273 -2.54 -5.25 -8.40
C SER A 273 -3.24 -5.85 -9.61
N ILE A 274 -2.69 -6.92 -10.19
CA ILE A 274 -3.33 -7.66 -11.29
C ILE A 274 -4.68 -8.24 -10.85
N GLY A 275 -4.76 -8.77 -9.64
CA GLY A 275 -6.01 -9.31 -9.09
C GLY A 275 -7.13 -8.27 -8.99
N LEU A 276 -6.79 -7.03 -8.64
CA LEU A 276 -7.76 -5.92 -8.60
C LEU A 276 -8.27 -5.56 -10.00
N ILE A 277 -7.38 -5.57 -11.01
CA ILE A 277 -7.76 -5.31 -12.41
C ILE A 277 -8.74 -6.38 -12.91
N VAL A 278 -8.50 -7.65 -12.59
CA VAL A 278 -9.41 -8.75 -12.97
C VAL A 278 -10.80 -8.55 -12.35
N MET A 279 -10.87 -8.22 -11.07
CA MET A 279 -12.15 -7.99 -10.40
C MET A 279 -12.90 -6.80 -11.01
N LEU A 280 -12.19 -5.71 -11.36
CA LEU A 280 -12.77 -4.56 -12.03
C LEU A 280 -13.32 -4.96 -13.42
N ALA A 281 -12.56 -5.72 -14.21
CA ALA A 281 -12.98 -6.20 -15.53
C ALA A 281 -14.25 -7.06 -15.45
N GLU A 282 -14.36 -7.94 -14.45
CA GLU A 282 -15.57 -8.74 -14.22
C GLU A 282 -16.76 -7.88 -13.75
N THR A 283 -16.52 -6.82 -12.99
CA THR A 283 -17.56 -5.85 -12.59
C THR A 283 -18.16 -5.14 -13.80
N VAL A 284 -17.32 -4.73 -14.76
CA VAL A 284 -17.75 -4.04 -15.97
C VAL A 284 -18.80 -4.84 -16.77
N LYS A 285 -18.75 -6.18 -16.73
CA LYS A 285 -19.71 -7.02 -17.43
C LYS A 285 -21.16 -6.79 -16.97
N PHE A 286 -21.38 -6.44 -15.71
CA PHE A 286 -22.71 -6.11 -15.17
C PHE A 286 -23.28 -4.78 -15.69
N ASP A 287 -22.47 -3.98 -16.36
CA ASP A 287 -22.90 -2.74 -17.02
C ASP A 287 -23.04 -2.90 -18.54
N ILE A 288 -22.81 -4.12 -19.11
CA ILE A 288 -22.89 -4.36 -20.55
C ILE A 288 -24.17 -5.14 -20.86
N MET A 289 -25.05 -4.55 -21.68
CA MET A 289 -26.28 -5.22 -22.19
C MET A 289 -25.95 -6.37 -23.15
N PRO A 290 -26.83 -7.36 -23.31
CA PRO A 290 -26.62 -8.48 -24.26
C PRO A 290 -26.27 -8.04 -25.67
N GLY A 291 -26.66 -6.84 -26.09
CA GLY A 291 -26.31 -6.24 -27.40
C GLY A 291 -24.99 -5.48 -27.43
N GLY A 292 -24.18 -5.51 -26.35
CA GLY A 292 -22.88 -4.83 -26.26
C GLY A 292 -22.95 -3.35 -25.84
N ALA A 293 -24.13 -2.77 -25.74
CA ALA A 293 -24.29 -1.38 -25.25
C ALA A 293 -24.10 -1.30 -23.71
N PHE A 294 -23.53 -0.20 -23.24
CA PHE A 294 -23.43 0.06 -21.79
C PHE A 294 -24.75 0.55 -21.22
N VAL A 295 -25.05 0.15 -19.98
CA VAL A 295 -26.13 0.71 -19.17
C VAL A 295 -25.81 2.17 -18.86
N ALA A 296 -26.80 3.05 -18.99
CA ALA A 296 -26.62 4.47 -18.68
C ALA A 296 -26.13 4.68 -17.24
N GLY A 297 -25.04 5.43 -17.11
CA GLY A 297 -24.45 5.74 -15.82
C GLY A 297 -23.59 4.64 -15.19
N ASN A 298 -23.36 3.50 -15.86
CA ASN A 298 -22.50 2.40 -15.39
C ASN A 298 -22.66 2.10 -13.88
N PRO A 299 -23.86 1.70 -13.43
CA PRO A 299 -24.19 1.60 -12.01
C PRO A 299 -23.34 0.61 -11.22
N ALA A 300 -22.94 -0.53 -11.82
CA ALA A 300 -22.11 -1.52 -11.16
C ALA A 300 -20.69 -0.97 -10.90
N GLN A 301 -20.09 -0.35 -11.92
CA GLN A 301 -18.77 0.26 -11.81
C GLN A 301 -18.76 1.43 -10.81
N ASN A 302 -19.75 2.33 -10.90
CA ASN A 302 -19.84 3.47 -9.99
C ASN A 302 -20.10 3.03 -8.54
N GLY A 303 -21.01 2.08 -8.34
CA GLY A 303 -21.32 1.55 -7.02
C GLY A 303 -20.13 0.87 -6.37
N MET A 304 -19.48 -0.06 -7.09
CA MET A 304 -18.31 -0.77 -6.60
C MET A 304 -17.09 0.16 -6.45
N GLY A 305 -16.91 1.11 -7.36
CA GLY A 305 -15.83 2.10 -7.28
C GLY A 305 -15.90 2.98 -6.03
N ALA A 306 -17.10 3.45 -5.65
CA ALA A 306 -17.32 4.18 -4.40
C ALA A 306 -17.10 3.31 -3.17
N ALA A 307 -17.58 2.06 -3.20
CA ALA A 307 -17.39 1.10 -2.13
C ALA A 307 -15.91 0.76 -1.93
N ASN A 308 -15.14 0.57 -3.00
CA ASN A 308 -13.68 0.34 -2.93
C ASN A 308 -12.93 1.52 -2.29
N LYS A 309 -13.33 2.78 -2.56
CA LYS A 309 -12.73 3.94 -1.89
C LYS A 309 -12.96 3.88 -0.39
N LEU A 310 -14.19 3.54 0.06
CA LEU A 310 -14.47 3.34 1.49
C LEU A 310 -13.64 2.21 2.09
N ILE A 311 -13.57 1.06 1.41
CA ILE A 311 -12.76 -0.10 1.84
C ILE A 311 -11.29 0.29 2.03
N ASN A 312 -10.71 1.06 1.12
CA ASN A 312 -9.32 1.51 1.23
C ASN A 312 -9.09 2.35 2.50
N PHE A 313 -10.04 3.20 2.89
CA PHE A 313 -9.97 3.92 4.17
C PHE A 313 -10.10 3.00 5.38
N MET A 314 -11.05 2.08 5.35
CA MET A 314 -11.28 1.13 6.46
C MET A 314 -10.11 0.15 6.63
N MET A 315 -9.38 -0.13 5.56
CA MET A 315 -8.21 -1.01 5.55
C MET A 315 -6.93 -0.34 6.11
N CYS A 316 -6.84 1.00 6.12
CA CYS A 316 -5.63 1.72 6.55
C CYS A 316 -5.09 1.28 7.92
N PRO A 317 -5.91 1.14 8.98
CA PRO A 317 -5.40 0.73 10.29
C PRO A 317 -4.85 -0.68 10.31
N MET A 318 -5.45 -1.59 9.55
CA MET A 318 -5.00 -2.99 9.43
C MET A 318 -3.65 -3.07 8.71
N SER A 319 -3.50 -2.34 7.61
CA SER A 319 -2.25 -2.23 6.85
C SER A 319 -1.13 -1.59 7.69
N ALA A 320 -1.47 -0.58 8.49
CA ALA A 320 -0.53 0.09 9.39
C ALA A 320 -0.01 -0.85 10.49
N LEU A 321 -0.90 -1.63 11.12
CA LEU A 321 -0.51 -2.64 12.10
C LEU A 321 0.38 -3.70 11.46
N GLY A 322 0.05 -4.14 10.23
CA GLY A 322 0.90 -5.05 9.46
C GLY A 322 2.32 -4.48 9.28
N THR A 323 2.43 -3.23 8.82
CA THR A 323 3.73 -2.56 8.65
C THR A 323 4.52 -2.46 9.96
N ALA A 324 3.85 -2.18 11.07
CA ALA A 324 4.48 -2.13 12.39
C ALA A 324 5.04 -3.49 12.83
N ILE A 325 4.31 -4.58 12.57
CA ILE A 325 4.73 -5.94 12.93
C ILE A 325 5.98 -6.36 12.16
N VAL A 326 6.15 -5.97 10.90
CA VAL A 326 7.38 -6.27 10.14
C VAL A 326 8.61 -5.76 10.88
N SER A 327 8.64 -4.49 11.23
CA SER A 327 9.76 -3.86 11.94
C SER A 327 9.93 -4.44 13.34
N TYR A 328 8.82 -4.65 14.06
CA TYR A 328 8.82 -5.24 15.39
C TYR A 328 9.43 -6.66 15.39
N ASN A 329 8.93 -7.54 14.53
CA ASN A 329 9.43 -8.91 14.46
C ASN A 329 10.89 -8.98 14.00
N ALA A 330 11.27 -8.16 13.01
CA ALA A 330 12.64 -8.13 12.49
C ALA A 330 13.64 -7.67 13.56
N GLN A 331 13.32 -6.61 14.34
CA GLN A 331 14.19 -6.15 15.41
C GLN A 331 14.29 -7.17 16.55
N ASN A 332 13.17 -7.74 17.01
CA ASN A 332 13.20 -8.72 18.09
C ASN A 332 13.90 -10.02 17.69
N LEU A 333 13.75 -10.44 16.42
CA LEU A 333 14.51 -11.58 15.90
C LEU A 333 16.00 -11.26 15.86
N GLY A 334 16.39 -10.06 15.44
CA GLY A 334 17.78 -9.60 15.47
C GLY A 334 18.38 -9.56 16.88
N ALA A 335 17.59 -9.15 17.88
CA ALA A 335 17.94 -9.18 19.29
C ALA A 335 18.00 -10.59 19.90
N GLY A 336 17.62 -11.63 19.15
CA GLY A 336 17.55 -13.03 19.64
C GLY A 336 16.32 -13.34 20.49
N ASP A 337 15.39 -12.39 20.68
CA ASP A 337 14.18 -12.59 21.50
C ASP A 337 13.02 -13.18 20.67
N THR A 338 13.10 -14.46 20.43
CA THR A 338 12.09 -15.21 19.68
C THR A 338 10.75 -15.31 20.40
N GLU A 339 10.75 -15.19 21.75
CA GLU A 339 9.51 -15.16 22.54
C GLU A 339 8.75 -13.86 22.31
N ARG A 340 9.45 -12.73 22.23
CA ARG A 340 8.81 -11.45 21.90
C ARG A 340 8.23 -11.45 20.47
N VAL A 341 8.90 -12.10 19.50
CA VAL A 341 8.35 -12.27 18.14
C VAL A 341 7.01 -13.00 18.19
N LYS A 342 6.94 -14.11 18.92
CA LYS A 342 5.70 -14.89 19.11
C LYS A 342 4.62 -14.06 19.82
N ARG A 343 4.96 -13.46 20.97
CA ARG A 343 4.02 -12.63 21.73
C ARG A 343 3.53 -11.44 20.93
N GLY A 344 4.42 -10.76 20.20
CA GLY A 344 4.08 -9.61 19.37
C GLY A 344 3.09 -9.98 18.27
N THR A 345 3.34 -11.05 17.53
CA THR A 345 2.44 -11.50 16.48
C THR A 345 1.07 -11.91 17.04
N ASN A 346 1.03 -12.66 18.15
CA ASN A 346 -0.24 -13.09 18.76
C ASN A 346 -1.04 -11.91 19.34
N GLN A 347 -0.38 -10.98 20.04
CA GLN A 347 -1.05 -9.79 20.55
C GLN A 347 -1.53 -8.87 19.42
N SER A 348 -0.83 -8.85 18.29
CA SER A 348 -1.28 -8.12 17.10
C SER A 348 -2.53 -8.72 16.47
N LEU A 349 -2.76 -10.04 16.56
CA LEU A 349 -4.04 -10.64 16.16
C LEU A 349 -5.20 -10.13 17.04
N VAL A 350 -4.96 -9.96 18.34
CA VAL A 350 -5.98 -9.39 19.25
C VAL A 350 -6.23 -7.90 18.95
N ILE A 351 -5.15 -7.12 18.75
CA ILE A 351 -5.27 -5.70 18.37
C ILE A 351 -6.03 -5.59 17.05
N MET A 352 -5.75 -6.48 16.08
CA MET A 352 -6.41 -6.52 14.78
C MET A 352 -7.90 -6.78 14.91
N LEU A 353 -8.32 -7.70 15.81
CA LEU A 353 -9.73 -7.95 16.07
C LEU A 353 -10.44 -6.68 16.57
N PHE A 354 -9.80 -5.92 17.46
CA PHE A 354 -10.34 -4.65 17.93
C PHE A 354 -10.46 -3.62 16.80
N LEU A 355 -9.42 -3.46 16.00
CA LEU A 355 -9.44 -2.56 14.83
C LEU A 355 -10.49 -2.99 13.81
N TYR A 356 -10.65 -4.29 13.58
CA TYR A 356 -11.71 -4.83 12.71
C TYR A 356 -13.09 -4.39 13.18
N VAL A 357 -13.43 -4.65 14.45
CA VAL A 357 -14.76 -4.29 14.99
C VAL A 357 -15.02 -2.79 14.86
N LEU A 358 -14.02 -1.96 15.16
CA LEU A 358 -14.14 -0.51 15.10
C LEU A 358 -14.35 -0.01 13.67
N PHE A 359 -13.46 -0.40 12.74
CA PHE A 359 -13.44 0.17 11.39
C PHE A 359 -14.43 -0.51 10.44
N ALA A 360 -14.61 -1.82 10.52
CA ALA A 360 -15.66 -2.49 9.75
C ALA A 360 -17.07 -2.06 10.23
N GLY A 361 -17.26 -1.93 11.55
CA GLY A 361 -18.49 -1.39 12.11
C GLY A 361 -18.77 0.04 11.65
N PHE A 362 -17.77 0.93 11.68
CA PHE A 362 -17.89 2.28 11.16
C PHE A 362 -18.19 2.30 9.66
N GLY A 363 -17.50 1.45 8.87
CA GLY A 363 -17.78 1.29 7.43
C GLY A 363 -19.22 0.87 7.17
N LEU A 364 -19.75 -0.09 7.93
CA LEU A 364 -21.15 -0.51 7.81
C LEU A 364 -22.14 0.62 8.17
N LEU A 365 -21.85 1.46 9.16
CA LEU A 365 -22.68 2.62 9.47
C LEU A 365 -22.76 3.61 8.29
N LEU A 366 -21.68 3.77 7.52
CA LEU A 366 -21.65 4.65 6.34
C LEU A 366 -22.45 4.10 5.15
N THR A 367 -22.88 2.83 5.18
CA THR A 367 -23.81 2.29 4.15
C THR A 367 -25.24 2.81 4.34
N ILE A 368 -25.61 3.21 5.56
CA ILE A 368 -26.94 3.69 5.89
C ILE A 368 -27.24 4.96 5.06
N GLY A 369 -28.35 4.95 4.31
CA GLY A 369 -28.74 6.03 3.44
C GLY A 369 -27.76 6.35 2.29
N GLY A 370 -26.81 5.47 2.03
CA GLY A 370 -25.81 5.65 0.98
C GLY A 370 -24.81 6.78 1.26
N ALA A 371 -24.51 7.08 2.53
CA ALA A 371 -23.64 8.18 2.93
C ALA A 371 -22.28 8.13 2.26
N TYR A 372 -21.67 6.94 2.12
CA TYR A 372 -20.37 6.77 1.45
C TYR A 372 -20.40 7.19 -0.03
N GLN A 373 -21.50 6.93 -0.76
CA GLN A 373 -21.58 7.34 -2.17
C GLN A 373 -21.61 8.84 -2.31
N ARG A 374 -22.31 9.54 -1.42
CA ARG A 374 -22.35 11.03 -1.41
C ARG A 374 -20.98 11.65 -1.12
N ILE A 375 -20.10 10.92 -0.44
CA ILE A 375 -18.72 11.38 -0.17
C ILE A 375 -17.84 11.21 -1.42
N PHE A 376 -18.02 10.11 -2.18
CA PHE A 376 -17.08 9.69 -3.21
C PHE A 376 -17.56 9.87 -4.65
N LEU A 377 -18.86 10.07 -4.86
CA LEU A 377 -19.47 10.26 -6.18
C LEU A 377 -20.16 11.62 -6.29
N SER A 378 -20.17 12.17 -7.50
CA SER A 378 -21.03 13.29 -7.86
C SER A 378 -22.51 12.86 -7.91
N ALA A 379 -23.42 13.79 -7.65
CA ALA A 379 -24.84 13.49 -7.49
C ALA A 379 -25.47 12.83 -8.73
N ASP A 380 -25.00 13.15 -9.93
CA ASP A 380 -25.43 12.58 -11.22
C ASP A 380 -25.09 11.09 -11.39
N LYS A 381 -24.10 10.58 -10.64
CA LYS A 381 -23.65 9.17 -10.65
C LYS A 381 -24.28 8.32 -9.57
N ILE A 382 -25.05 8.92 -8.67
CA ILE A 382 -25.75 8.22 -7.59
C ILE A 382 -27.12 7.78 -8.09
N SER A 383 -27.33 6.47 -8.21
CA SER A 383 -28.60 5.85 -8.55
C SER A 383 -28.96 4.78 -7.52
N SER A 384 -30.24 4.37 -7.51
CA SER A 384 -30.68 3.24 -6.67
C SER A 384 -29.92 1.94 -7.01
N GLU A 385 -29.56 1.76 -8.28
CA GLU A 385 -28.78 0.61 -8.72
C GLU A 385 -27.31 0.70 -8.31
N SER A 386 -26.66 1.86 -8.43
CA SER A 386 -25.30 2.04 -7.93
C SER A 386 -25.21 1.83 -6.42
N LEU A 387 -26.23 2.25 -5.65
CA LEU A 387 -26.33 1.97 -4.22
C LEU A 387 -26.46 0.47 -3.96
N ARG A 388 -27.31 -0.23 -4.74
CA ARG A 388 -27.51 -1.67 -4.60
C ARG A 388 -26.23 -2.46 -4.83
N TYR A 389 -25.45 -2.15 -5.88
CA TYR A 389 -24.19 -2.81 -6.18
C TYR A 389 -23.11 -2.47 -5.13
N GLY A 390 -22.95 -1.21 -4.77
CA GLY A 390 -21.96 -0.81 -3.78
C GLY A 390 -22.25 -1.37 -2.38
N ASN A 391 -23.54 -1.39 -1.96
CA ASN A 391 -23.93 -1.98 -0.70
C ASN A 391 -23.73 -3.50 -0.67
N ALA A 392 -24.02 -4.22 -1.79
CA ALA A 392 -23.77 -5.65 -1.90
C ALA A 392 -22.29 -5.97 -1.65
N PHE A 393 -21.38 -5.18 -2.25
CA PHE A 393 -19.95 -5.34 -2.05
C PHE A 393 -19.55 -5.09 -0.59
N LEU A 394 -20.00 -3.99 0.02
CA LEU A 394 -19.68 -3.65 1.40
C LEU A 394 -20.25 -4.65 2.42
N TYR A 395 -21.45 -5.19 2.18
CA TYR A 395 -22.07 -6.17 3.06
C TYR A 395 -21.40 -7.55 3.01
N VAL A 396 -20.66 -7.85 1.93
CA VAL A 396 -19.83 -9.05 1.84
C VAL A 396 -18.46 -8.80 2.46
N ASP A 397 -17.78 -7.73 2.06
CA ASP A 397 -16.39 -7.49 2.42
C ASP A 397 -16.20 -7.06 3.87
N LEU A 398 -16.95 -6.08 4.36
CA LEU A 398 -16.74 -5.53 5.70
C LEU A 398 -16.92 -6.55 6.82
N PRO A 399 -17.96 -7.43 6.84
CA PRO A 399 -18.04 -8.49 7.83
C PRO A 399 -16.88 -9.50 7.75
N LEU A 400 -16.34 -9.73 6.57
CA LEU A 400 -15.24 -10.67 6.32
C LEU A 400 -13.84 -10.04 6.46
N PHE A 401 -13.74 -8.75 6.82
CA PHE A 401 -12.47 -8.08 7.13
C PHE A 401 -11.68 -8.74 8.27
N ILE A 402 -12.31 -9.58 9.08
CA ILE A 402 -11.60 -10.40 10.06
C ILE A 402 -10.58 -11.33 9.38
N ILE A 403 -10.90 -11.85 8.19
CA ILE A 403 -10.02 -12.68 7.37
C ILE A 403 -8.87 -11.82 6.83
N LEU A 404 -9.19 -10.64 6.28
CA LEU A 404 -8.21 -9.68 5.79
C LEU A 404 -7.25 -9.22 6.89
N GLY A 405 -7.78 -8.86 8.06
CA GLY A 405 -6.98 -8.46 9.21
C GLY A 405 -6.03 -9.57 9.68
N THR A 406 -6.52 -10.79 9.75
CA THR A 406 -5.69 -11.97 10.05
C THR A 406 -4.61 -12.15 8.99
N LEU A 407 -4.94 -12.01 7.72
CA LEU A 407 -4.00 -12.07 6.61
C LEU A 407 -2.88 -11.02 6.76
N PHE A 408 -3.21 -9.76 7.08
CA PHE A 408 -2.20 -8.73 7.29
C PHE A 408 -1.24 -9.06 8.42
N VAL A 409 -1.73 -9.55 9.56
CA VAL A 409 -0.86 -9.92 10.69
C VAL A 409 0.03 -11.10 10.35
N LEU A 410 -0.52 -12.17 9.76
CA LEU A 410 0.26 -13.37 9.42
C LEU A 410 1.28 -13.07 8.32
N ARG A 411 0.88 -12.39 7.24
CA ARG A 411 1.74 -12.02 6.11
C ARG A 411 2.93 -11.19 6.58
N ASN A 412 2.66 -10.11 7.29
CA ASN A 412 3.69 -9.20 7.77
C ASN A 412 4.51 -9.80 8.92
N GLY A 413 3.90 -10.63 9.76
CA GLY A 413 4.61 -11.39 10.79
C GLY A 413 5.65 -12.35 10.20
N VAL A 414 5.28 -13.08 9.16
CA VAL A 414 6.15 -14.01 8.41
C VAL A 414 7.22 -13.25 7.63
N GLN A 415 6.87 -12.10 7.04
CA GLN A 415 7.83 -11.21 6.39
C GLN A 415 8.89 -10.70 7.37
N GLY A 416 8.48 -10.21 8.55
CA GLY A 416 9.39 -9.66 9.56
C GLY A 416 10.42 -10.67 10.08
N ILE A 417 10.14 -11.96 10.01
CA ILE A 417 11.14 -13.01 10.31
C ILE A 417 11.97 -13.44 9.10
N GLY A 418 11.94 -12.70 7.98
CA GLY A 418 12.77 -12.96 6.81
C GLY A 418 12.29 -14.12 5.92
N LYS A 419 10.99 -14.43 5.91
CA LYS A 419 10.39 -15.50 5.09
C LYS A 419 9.51 -14.97 3.95
N SER A 420 9.97 -13.93 3.26
CA SER A 420 9.22 -13.23 2.20
C SER A 420 8.77 -14.12 1.03
N ILE A 421 9.40 -15.26 0.79
CA ILE A 421 8.93 -16.21 -0.22
C ILE A 421 7.53 -16.75 0.07
N TRP A 422 7.17 -16.93 1.35
CA TRP A 422 5.83 -17.35 1.73
C TRP A 422 4.80 -16.25 1.54
N THR A 423 5.21 -14.99 1.65
CA THR A 423 4.32 -13.86 1.35
C THR A 423 4.02 -13.77 -0.15
N LEU A 424 5.02 -14.05 -1.00
CA LEU A 424 4.82 -14.17 -2.45
C LEU A 424 3.90 -15.36 -2.79
N ALA A 425 4.13 -16.52 -2.18
CA ALA A 425 3.27 -17.69 -2.39
C ALA A 425 1.81 -17.41 -2.00
N ALA A 426 1.61 -16.71 -0.87
CA ALA A 426 0.28 -16.28 -0.44
C ALA A 426 -0.35 -15.28 -1.43
N GLY A 427 0.43 -14.31 -1.93
CA GLY A 427 -0.04 -13.36 -2.96
C GLY A 427 -0.40 -14.04 -4.28
N GLY A 428 0.41 -15.01 -4.72
CA GLY A 428 0.09 -15.83 -5.90
C GLY A 428 -1.19 -16.66 -5.72
N GLY A 429 -1.34 -17.27 -4.55
CA GLY A 429 -2.56 -18.00 -4.20
C GLY A 429 -3.80 -17.10 -4.13
N GLU A 430 -3.65 -15.88 -3.60
CA GLU A 430 -4.68 -14.84 -3.56
C GLU A 430 -5.13 -14.45 -4.98
N LEU A 431 -4.17 -14.24 -5.91
CA LEU A 431 -4.50 -13.95 -7.31
C LEU A 431 -5.26 -15.10 -7.94
N ILE A 432 -4.77 -16.34 -7.82
CA ILE A 432 -5.42 -17.51 -8.42
C ILE A 432 -6.84 -17.65 -7.89
N ALA A 433 -7.03 -17.60 -6.57
CA ALA A 433 -8.34 -17.71 -5.95
C ALA A 433 -9.30 -16.59 -6.42
N ARG A 434 -8.82 -15.33 -6.48
CA ARG A 434 -9.62 -14.21 -6.98
C ARG A 434 -10.04 -14.39 -8.42
N VAL A 435 -9.11 -14.75 -9.32
CA VAL A 435 -9.41 -15.01 -10.74
C VAL A 435 -10.44 -16.12 -10.88
N VAL A 436 -10.26 -17.24 -10.19
CA VAL A 436 -11.19 -18.39 -10.25
C VAL A 436 -12.57 -17.99 -9.73
N ILE A 437 -12.66 -17.33 -8.57
CA ILE A 437 -13.95 -16.95 -8.01
C ILE A 437 -14.64 -15.92 -8.89
N CYS A 438 -13.96 -14.85 -9.30
CA CYS A 438 -14.57 -13.79 -10.10
C CYS A 438 -14.98 -14.23 -11.50
N ALA A 439 -14.22 -15.11 -12.16
CA ALA A 439 -14.53 -15.57 -13.50
C ALA A 439 -15.63 -16.64 -13.53
N PHE A 440 -15.66 -17.55 -12.56
CA PHE A 440 -16.54 -18.73 -12.64
C PHE A 440 -17.78 -18.64 -11.74
N LEU A 441 -17.64 -18.12 -10.51
CA LEU A 441 -18.75 -18.16 -9.54
C LEU A 441 -19.96 -17.31 -9.96
N PRO A 442 -19.81 -16.09 -10.50
CA PRO A 442 -20.94 -15.31 -11.00
C PRO A 442 -21.69 -16.02 -12.14
N SER A 443 -20.97 -16.58 -13.10
CA SER A 443 -21.56 -17.31 -14.24
C SER A 443 -22.30 -18.58 -13.81
N LEU A 444 -21.75 -19.29 -12.81
CA LEU A 444 -22.39 -20.48 -12.23
C LEU A 444 -23.71 -20.13 -11.55
N ILE A 445 -23.71 -19.06 -10.73
CA ILE A 445 -24.92 -18.61 -10.01
C ILE A 445 -25.96 -18.01 -10.99
N ASN A 446 -25.50 -17.35 -12.06
CA ASN A 446 -26.38 -16.80 -13.08
C ASN A 446 -26.99 -17.86 -14.00
N GLY A 447 -26.42 -19.06 -14.05
CA GLY A 447 -26.78 -20.11 -14.97
C GLY A 447 -26.39 -19.83 -16.43
N GLY A 448 -25.42 -18.90 -16.65
CA GLY A 448 -24.95 -18.50 -17.98
C GLY A 448 -24.03 -17.27 -17.93
N ALA A 449 -23.77 -16.70 -19.11
CA ALA A 449 -22.91 -15.54 -19.24
C ALA A 449 -23.42 -14.35 -18.44
N VAL A 450 -22.48 -13.62 -17.79
CA VAL A 450 -22.77 -12.43 -17.00
C VAL A 450 -22.89 -11.22 -17.93
N ASN A 451 -23.95 -10.44 -17.74
CA ASN A 451 -24.22 -9.16 -18.41
C ASN A 451 -25.13 -8.29 -17.54
N ALA A 452 -25.59 -7.16 -18.03
CA ALA A 452 -26.44 -6.21 -17.29
C ALA A 452 -27.81 -6.79 -16.85
N THR A 453 -28.24 -7.92 -17.43
CA THR A 453 -29.49 -8.63 -17.02
C THR A 453 -29.23 -9.74 -16.02
N ALA A 454 -27.96 -9.93 -15.59
CA ALA A 454 -27.60 -10.96 -14.64
C ALA A 454 -28.26 -10.73 -13.27
N SER A 455 -28.51 -11.82 -12.56
CA SER A 455 -29.12 -11.77 -11.25
C SER A 455 -28.25 -11.00 -10.23
N HIS A 456 -28.90 -10.34 -9.26
CA HIS A 456 -28.15 -9.69 -8.16
C HIS A 456 -27.31 -10.70 -7.37
N ALA A 457 -27.76 -11.95 -7.25
CA ALA A 457 -27.00 -13.01 -6.61
C ALA A 457 -25.68 -13.30 -7.34
N ALA A 458 -25.64 -13.17 -8.68
CA ALA A 458 -24.40 -13.29 -9.44
C ALA A 458 -23.39 -12.15 -9.10
N PHE A 459 -23.88 -10.94 -8.88
CA PHE A 459 -23.00 -9.84 -8.42
C PHE A 459 -22.50 -10.06 -6.98
N VAL A 460 -23.36 -10.51 -6.08
CA VAL A 460 -22.95 -10.92 -4.72
C VAL A 460 -21.89 -12.02 -4.79
N ALA A 461 -22.03 -12.98 -5.71
CA ALA A 461 -21.03 -14.02 -5.93
C ALA A 461 -19.67 -13.44 -6.38
N LEU A 462 -19.66 -12.41 -7.23
CA LEU A 462 -18.45 -11.68 -7.61
C LEU A 462 -17.78 -11.05 -6.39
N CYS A 463 -18.55 -10.48 -5.46
CA CYS A 463 -18.03 -9.83 -4.24
C CYS A 463 -17.26 -10.81 -3.34
N PHE A 464 -17.51 -12.12 -3.39
CA PHE A 464 -16.72 -13.12 -2.67
C PHE A 464 -15.32 -13.34 -3.25
N GLY A 465 -14.96 -12.68 -4.36
CA GLY A 465 -13.62 -12.69 -4.95
C GLY A 465 -12.54 -12.27 -3.97
N ASP A 466 -12.77 -11.19 -3.21
CA ASP A 466 -11.84 -10.67 -2.22
C ASP A 466 -11.75 -11.56 -0.96
N PRO A 467 -12.84 -11.85 -0.23
CA PRO A 467 -12.79 -12.70 0.94
C PRO A 467 -12.29 -14.11 0.69
N GLY A 468 -12.65 -14.70 -0.44
CA GLY A 468 -12.16 -16.02 -0.83
C GLY A 468 -10.65 -16.03 -1.12
N ALA A 469 -10.14 -14.99 -1.77
CA ALA A 469 -8.72 -14.81 -2.00
C ALA A 469 -7.96 -14.63 -0.67
N TRP A 470 -8.47 -13.82 0.25
CA TRP A 470 -7.86 -13.62 1.57
C TRP A 470 -7.82 -14.92 2.38
N LEU A 471 -8.91 -15.70 2.36
CA LEU A 471 -8.97 -16.99 3.05
C LEU A 471 -7.91 -17.95 2.51
N PHE A 472 -7.76 -18.04 1.20
CA PHE A 472 -6.77 -18.91 0.57
C PHE A 472 -5.34 -18.50 0.95
N ALA A 473 -5.04 -17.20 0.94
CA ALA A 473 -3.76 -16.68 1.38
C ALA A 473 -3.47 -16.94 2.87
N VAL A 474 -4.48 -16.81 3.75
CA VAL A 474 -4.36 -17.16 5.18
C VAL A 474 -3.99 -18.64 5.33
N LEU A 475 -4.66 -19.54 4.62
CA LEU A 475 -4.35 -20.99 4.68
C LEU A 475 -2.89 -21.28 4.31
N ILE A 476 -2.35 -20.64 3.28
CA ILE A 476 -0.92 -20.77 2.92
C ILE A 476 -0.02 -20.28 4.05
N LEU A 477 -0.35 -19.14 4.67
CA LEU A 477 0.48 -18.51 5.71
C LEU A 477 0.38 -19.21 7.08
N LEU A 478 -0.64 -20.04 7.33
CA LEU A 478 -0.73 -20.81 8.57
C LEU A 478 0.45 -21.76 8.74
N TYR A 479 1.00 -22.32 7.65
CA TYR A 479 2.16 -23.22 7.73
C TYR A 479 3.42 -22.51 8.28
N PRO A 480 3.93 -21.42 7.64
CA PRO A 480 5.10 -20.70 8.15
C PRO A 480 4.85 -20.06 9.53
N TYR A 481 3.64 -19.58 9.80
CA TYR A 481 3.28 -19.05 11.11
C TYR A 481 3.41 -20.13 12.21
N ARG A 482 2.81 -21.31 12.01
CA ARG A 482 2.91 -22.42 12.99
C ARG A 482 4.34 -22.87 13.18
N LYS A 483 5.08 -23.08 12.08
CA LYS A 483 6.44 -23.63 12.11
C LYS A 483 7.44 -22.63 12.69
N HIS A 484 7.47 -21.41 12.20
CA HIS A 484 8.53 -20.45 12.52
C HIS A 484 8.17 -19.51 13.67
N ILE A 485 6.92 -19.10 13.83
CA ILE A 485 6.53 -18.17 14.89
C ILE A 485 6.05 -18.92 16.13
N LEU A 486 5.09 -19.84 16.00
CA LEU A 486 4.56 -20.55 17.18
C LEU A 486 5.53 -21.55 17.76
N LYS A 487 6.11 -22.43 16.92
CA LYS A 487 7.10 -23.45 17.34
C LYS A 487 8.53 -22.90 17.42
N LYS A 488 8.76 -21.64 17.04
CA LYS A 488 10.05 -20.94 17.08
C LYS A 488 11.17 -21.69 16.35
N ASP A 489 10.85 -22.36 15.24
CA ASP A 489 11.85 -23.03 14.42
C ASP A 489 12.59 -22.02 13.53
N TYR A 490 13.75 -21.56 13.99
CA TYR A 490 14.63 -20.62 13.29
C TYR A 490 15.89 -21.31 12.72
N SER A 491 15.88 -22.63 12.56
CA SER A 491 17.02 -23.40 12.02
C SER A 491 17.52 -22.89 10.67
N TYR A 492 16.65 -22.23 9.90
CA TYR A 492 16.99 -21.64 8.61
C TYR A 492 17.98 -20.46 8.69
N LEU A 493 18.12 -19.81 9.85
CA LEU A 493 19.08 -18.71 10.06
C LEU A 493 20.52 -19.24 10.17
N PHE A 494 20.68 -20.50 10.56
CA PHE A 494 21.97 -21.14 10.80
C PHE A 494 22.41 -22.08 9.66
N LYS A 495 21.58 -22.26 8.64
CA LYS A 495 21.98 -22.95 7.41
C LYS A 495 22.91 -22.04 6.61
N LYS A 496 24.22 -22.42 6.62
CA LYS A 496 25.30 -21.77 5.85
C LYS A 496 25.10 -21.88 4.35
#